data_be8a48252f1fecc38dcfba9e15f0ef90
#
_entry.id   be8a48252f1fecc38dcfba9e15f0ef90
#
_cell.length_a   1.000
_cell.length_b   1.000
_cell.length_c   1.000
_cell.angle_alpha   90.00
_cell.angle_beta   90.00
_cell.angle_gamma   90.00
#
_symmetry.space_group_name_H-M   'P 1'
#
loop_
_entity.id
_entity.type
_entity.pdbx_description
1 polymer ?
#
loop_
_entity_poly.entity_id
_entity_poly.type
_entity_poly.pdbx_seq_one_letter_code
_entity_poly.pdbx_strand_id
1 'polypeptide(L)'
;LVSISGMAIAGRELSSELNAFQMSFARSSICLFMISLVLIFTGYKKVKTTQTKLHLLRNTIHFGGQTGWLYGVAFLPLADVFAIEFTAPIWTALLAIIFLKEKLNRYRALSIVLGFTGIIIILRPGFQIIQPAAFIVLFASFCFASTYVFTRYMSATESPLTIIFYMNLVQLPLGFIASLYNWALPSLESWPWLALLGL
;
A
#
# COMPACT_ATOMS: atom_id res chain seq x y z
N LEU A 1 6.44 5.67 10.87
CA LEU A 1 5.22 5.54 11.66
C LEU A 1 4.31 6.76 11.49
N VAL A 2 4.78 7.98 11.73
CA VAL A 2 3.97 9.22 11.65
C VAL A 2 3.26 9.36 10.29
N SER A 3 3.95 9.12 9.18
CA SER A 3 3.37 9.21 7.82
C SER A 3 2.24 8.19 7.60
N ILE A 4 2.43 6.93 8.00
CA ILE A 4 1.41 5.88 7.84
C ILE A 4 0.19 6.17 8.73
N SER A 5 0.43 6.62 9.97
CA SER A 5 -0.67 7.01 10.87
C SER A 5 -1.44 8.23 10.33
N GLY A 6 -0.73 9.22 9.78
CA GLY A 6 -1.37 10.36 9.11
C GLY A 6 -2.22 9.93 7.92
N MET A 7 -1.69 9.02 7.10
CA MET A 7 -2.43 8.47 5.96
C MET A 7 -3.67 7.65 6.41
N ALA A 8 -3.59 6.92 7.53
CA ALA A 8 -4.72 6.18 8.07
C ALA A 8 -5.82 7.10 8.59
N ILE A 9 -5.45 8.17 9.29
CA ILE A 9 -6.41 9.18 9.78
C ILE A 9 -7.06 9.89 8.59
N ALA A 10 -6.26 10.37 7.63
CA ALA A 10 -6.78 10.99 6.42
C ALA A 10 -7.71 10.07 5.63
N GLY A 11 -7.32 8.80 5.47
CA GLY A 11 -8.16 7.80 4.81
C GLY A 11 -9.49 7.55 5.54
N ARG A 12 -9.48 7.57 6.88
CA ARG A 12 -10.69 7.44 7.71
C ARG A 12 -11.62 8.63 7.52
N GLU A 13 -11.11 9.85 7.60
CA GLU A 13 -11.91 11.06 7.41
C GLU A 13 -12.50 11.12 6.00
N LEU A 14 -11.67 10.86 4.98
CA LEU A 14 -12.10 10.86 3.58
C LEU A 14 -13.09 9.74 3.25
N SER A 15 -13.12 8.64 3.99
CA SER A 15 -14.00 7.50 3.71
C SER A 15 -15.50 7.81 3.86
N SER A 16 -15.86 8.91 4.51
CA SER A 16 -17.23 9.42 4.58
C SER A 16 -17.74 9.98 3.25
N GLU A 17 -16.85 10.45 2.37
CA GLU A 17 -17.20 11.09 1.11
C GLU A 17 -16.66 10.32 -0.11
N LEU A 18 -15.48 9.73 0.00
CA LEU A 18 -14.76 9.12 -1.12
C LEU A 18 -14.59 7.63 -0.93
N ASN A 19 -14.72 6.89 -2.02
CA ASN A 19 -14.39 5.46 -2.00
C ASN A 19 -12.85 5.23 -2.08
N ALA A 20 -12.40 4.02 -1.74
CA ALA A 20 -10.99 3.67 -1.70
C ALA A 20 -10.25 3.87 -3.04
N PHE A 21 -10.95 3.73 -4.17
CA PHE A 21 -10.36 3.92 -5.51
C PHE A 21 -10.12 5.40 -5.79
N GLN A 22 -11.07 6.29 -5.42
CA GLN A 22 -10.89 7.73 -5.53
C GLN A 22 -9.78 8.25 -4.63
N MET A 23 -9.70 7.75 -3.40
CA MET A 23 -8.59 8.07 -2.50
C MET A 23 -7.24 7.64 -3.10
N SER A 24 -7.16 6.44 -3.68
CA SER A 24 -5.95 5.96 -4.38
C SER A 24 -5.60 6.80 -5.61
N PHE A 25 -6.60 7.22 -6.39
CA PHE A 25 -6.42 8.12 -7.52
C PHE A 25 -5.90 9.49 -7.09
N ALA A 26 -6.53 10.12 -6.08
CA ALA A 26 -6.13 11.43 -5.58
C ALA A 26 -4.69 11.39 -5.04
N ARG A 27 -4.35 10.37 -4.24
CA ARG A 27 -3.00 10.15 -3.74
C ARG A 27 -1.98 10.02 -4.87
N SER A 28 -2.26 9.18 -5.86
CA SER A 28 -1.34 8.97 -6.98
C SER A 28 -1.17 10.23 -7.82
N SER A 29 -2.23 11.05 -7.96
CA SER A 29 -2.17 12.33 -8.67
C SER A 29 -1.24 13.32 -7.97
N ILE A 30 -1.39 13.47 -6.64
CA ILE A 30 -0.56 14.37 -5.83
C ILE A 30 0.90 13.90 -5.85
N CYS A 31 1.15 12.61 -5.58
CA CYS A 31 2.50 12.05 -5.60
C CYS A 31 3.16 12.20 -6.99
N LEU A 32 2.44 11.91 -8.07
CA LEU A 32 2.98 12.02 -9.42
C LEU A 32 3.30 13.47 -9.77
N PHE A 33 2.44 14.42 -9.36
CA PHE A 33 2.70 15.85 -9.51
C PHE A 33 3.98 16.27 -8.79
N MET A 34 4.12 15.90 -7.51
CA MET A 34 5.31 16.21 -6.70
C MET A 34 6.59 15.62 -7.30
N ILE A 35 6.55 14.35 -7.72
CA ILE A 35 7.71 13.70 -8.36
C ILE A 35 8.04 14.36 -9.69
N SER A 36 7.02 14.74 -10.48
CA SER A 36 7.22 15.42 -11.77
C SER A 36 7.90 16.77 -11.58
N LEU A 37 7.57 17.52 -10.54
CA LEU A 37 8.28 18.76 -10.18
C LEU A 37 9.75 18.47 -9.89
N VAL A 38 10.07 17.45 -9.09
CA VAL A 38 11.45 17.06 -8.81
C VAL A 38 12.18 16.68 -10.12
N LEU A 39 11.51 15.98 -11.04
CA LEU A 39 12.10 15.54 -12.31
C LEU A 39 12.34 16.69 -13.30
N ILE A 40 11.57 17.79 -13.24
CA ILE A 40 11.83 18.99 -14.02
C ILE A 40 13.22 19.56 -13.67
N PHE A 41 13.57 19.58 -12.38
CA PHE A 41 14.87 20.11 -11.91
C PHE A 41 16.02 19.09 -12.02
N THR A 42 15.73 17.80 -11.88
CA THR A 42 16.76 16.73 -11.85
C THR A 42 16.95 16.01 -13.17
N GLY A 43 16.01 16.16 -14.11
CA GLY A 43 16.00 15.58 -15.45
C GLY A 43 15.30 14.22 -15.54
N TYR A 44 14.40 14.10 -16.50
CA TYR A 44 13.62 12.87 -16.78
C TYR A 44 14.43 11.65 -17.20
N LYS A 45 15.70 11.84 -17.58
CA LYS A 45 16.60 10.73 -17.91
C LYS A 45 16.84 9.80 -16.72
N LYS A 46 16.63 10.28 -15.49
CA LYS A 46 16.82 9.52 -14.23
C LYS A 46 15.76 8.44 -14.01
N VAL A 47 14.61 8.52 -14.69
CA VAL A 47 13.51 7.54 -14.55
C VAL A 47 13.37 6.61 -15.76
N LYS A 48 14.41 6.51 -16.60
CA LYS A 48 14.44 5.51 -17.67
C LYS A 48 14.57 4.12 -17.07
N THR A 49 13.72 3.19 -17.54
CA THR A 49 13.73 1.79 -17.14
C THR A 49 13.71 0.86 -18.34
N THR A 50 14.30 -0.30 -18.20
CA THR A 50 14.18 -1.44 -19.11
C THR A 50 13.21 -2.50 -18.58
N GLN A 51 12.68 -2.32 -17.36
CA GLN A 51 11.87 -3.30 -16.64
C GLN A 51 10.40 -2.91 -16.57
N THR A 52 9.85 -2.31 -17.62
CA THR A 52 8.45 -1.80 -17.65
C THR A 52 7.41 -2.86 -17.25
N LYS A 53 7.59 -4.11 -17.70
CA LYS A 53 6.66 -5.21 -17.35
C LYS A 53 6.67 -5.51 -15.85
N LEU A 54 7.84 -5.44 -15.22
CA LEU A 54 7.98 -5.69 -13.79
C LEU A 54 7.40 -4.53 -12.97
N HIS A 55 7.59 -3.29 -13.41
CA HIS A 55 6.92 -2.13 -12.85
C HIS A 55 5.41 -2.26 -12.93
N LEU A 56 4.86 -2.66 -14.09
CA LEU A 56 3.43 -2.83 -14.27
C LEU A 56 2.88 -3.89 -13.30
N LEU A 57 3.47 -5.08 -13.26
CA LEU A 57 3.06 -6.16 -12.38
C LEU A 57 3.10 -5.75 -10.90
N ARG A 58 4.26 -5.24 -10.44
CA ARG A 58 4.46 -4.78 -9.08
C ARG A 58 3.42 -3.73 -8.67
N ASN A 59 3.20 -2.74 -9.54
CA ASN A 59 2.37 -1.59 -9.20
C ASN A 59 0.87 -1.90 -9.27
N THR A 60 0.45 -2.87 -10.10
CA THR A 60 -0.91 -3.40 -10.09
C THR A 60 -1.17 -4.18 -8.78
N ILE A 61 -0.22 -5.01 -8.34
CA ILE A 61 -0.32 -5.71 -7.04
C ILE A 61 -0.37 -4.68 -5.90
N HIS A 62 0.49 -3.66 -5.94
CA HIS A 62 0.49 -2.59 -4.93
C HIS A 62 -0.82 -1.83 -4.91
N PHE A 63 -1.41 -1.54 -6.06
CA PHE A 63 -2.71 -0.88 -6.16
C PHE A 63 -3.81 -1.68 -5.45
N GLY A 64 -3.86 -3.01 -5.68
CA GLY A 64 -4.79 -3.90 -4.97
C GLY A 64 -4.57 -3.87 -3.45
N GLY A 65 -3.30 -3.89 -3.00
CA GLY A 65 -2.96 -3.76 -1.59
C GLY A 65 -3.39 -2.41 -1.00
N GLN A 66 -3.08 -1.31 -1.68
CA GLN A 66 -3.41 0.04 -1.21
C GLN A 66 -4.90 0.29 -1.11
N THR A 67 -5.66 -0.09 -2.15
CA THR A 67 -7.12 0.07 -2.15
C THR A 67 -7.79 -0.83 -1.12
N GLY A 68 -7.33 -2.07 -0.97
CA GLY A 68 -7.81 -2.98 0.08
C GLY A 68 -7.51 -2.46 1.49
N TRP A 69 -6.34 -1.87 1.70
CA TRP A 69 -5.97 -1.26 2.98
C TRP A 69 -6.85 -0.03 3.28
N LEU A 70 -7.05 0.87 2.30
CA LEU A 70 -7.94 2.03 2.44
C LEU A 70 -9.39 1.61 2.70
N TYR A 71 -9.84 0.53 2.06
CA TYR A 71 -11.15 -0.08 2.37
C TYR A 71 -11.20 -0.56 3.82
N GLY A 72 -10.17 -1.25 4.29
CA GLY A 72 -10.08 -1.67 5.69
C GLY A 72 -10.11 -0.51 6.67
N VAL A 73 -9.37 0.56 6.37
CA VAL A 73 -9.39 1.81 7.15
C VAL A 73 -10.80 2.40 7.25
N ALA A 74 -11.61 2.31 6.19
CA ALA A 74 -12.98 2.80 6.20
C ALA A 74 -13.92 1.99 7.13
N PHE A 75 -13.75 0.67 7.21
CA PHE A 75 -14.73 -0.22 7.82
C PHE A 75 -14.29 -0.88 9.14
N LEU A 76 -12.99 -0.91 9.46
CA LEU A 76 -12.44 -1.55 10.66
C LEU A 76 -11.88 -0.52 11.65
N PRO A 77 -11.82 -0.82 12.94
CA PRO A 77 -10.98 -0.07 13.87
C PRO A 77 -9.55 0.02 13.37
N LEU A 78 -8.91 1.19 13.48
CA LEU A 78 -7.53 1.38 13.00
C LEU A 78 -6.54 0.40 13.66
N ALA A 79 -6.78 0.07 14.93
CA ALA A 79 -5.96 -0.91 15.65
C ALA A 79 -5.98 -2.29 14.95
N ASP A 80 -7.14 -2.74 14.48
CA ASP A 80 -7.30 -4.01 13.78
C ASP A 80 -6.63 -3.96 12.40
N VAL A 81 -6.78 -2.84 11.67
CA VAL A 81 -6.12 -2.64 10.36
C VAL A 81 -4.61 -2.76 10.52
N PHE A 82 -4.03 -2.03 11.48
CA PHE A 82 -2.58 -2.11 11.73
C PHE A 82 -2.13 -3.48 12.22
N ALA A 83 -2.92 -4.13 13.10
CA ALA A 83 -2.61 -5.47 13.56
C ALA A 83 -2.53 -6.47 12.40
N ILE A 84 -3.50 -6.42 11.48
CA ILE A 84 -3.50 -7.29 10.28
C ILE A 84 -2.37 -6.91 9.33
N GLU A 85 -2.09 -5.62 9.13
CA GLU A 85 -0.98 -5.16 8.30
C GLU A 85 0.37 -5.68 8.80
N PHE A 86 0.57 -5.80 10.11
CA PHE A 86 1.77 -6.40 10.69
C PHE A 86 1.97 -7.89 10.34
N THR A 87 1.04 -8.54 9.63
CA THR A 87 1.29 -9.83 8.98
C THR A 87 2.22 -9.71 7.76
N ALA A 88 2.38 -8.53 7.16
CA ALA A 88 3.18 -8.32 5.95
C ALA A 88 4.64 -8.81 6.09
N PRO A 89 5.36 -8.63 7.22
CA PRO A 89 6.69 -9.23 7.40
C PRO A 89 6.71 -10.76 7.32
N ILE A 90 5.62 -11.43 7.75
CA ILE A 90 5.49 -12.89 7.67
C ILE A 90 5.40 -13.32 6.21
N TRP A 91 4.50 -12.69 5.46
CA TRP A 91 4.36 -12.93 4.03
C TRP A 91 5.63 -12.60 3.27
N THR A 92 6.29 -11.48 3.61
CA THR A 92 7.58 -11.09 3.00
C THR A 92 8.64 -12.14 3.23
N ALA A 93 8.72 -12.71 4.43
CA ALA A 93 9.69 -13.76 4.74
C ALA A 93 9.41 -15.04 3.93
N LEU A 94 8.14 -15.47 3.83
CA LEU A 94 7.75 -16.63 3.05
C LEU A 94 8.04 -16.43 1.55
N LEU A 95 7.65 -15.29 1.00
CA LEU A 95 7.89 -14.96 -0.40
C LEU A 95 9.40 -14.83 -0.72
N ALA A 96 10.21 -14.28 0.20
CA ALA A 96 11.65 -14.18 0.01
C ALA A 96 12.33 -15.56 -0.02
N ILE A 97 11.86 -16.52 0.79
CA ILE A 97 12.34 -17.91 0.73
C ILE A 97 12.01 -18.52 -0.63
N ILE A 98 10.78 -18.34 -1.11
CA ILE A 98 10.29 -18.98 -2.34
C ILE A 98 10.96 -18.34 -3.59
N PHE A 99 10.93 -17.01 -3.69
CA PHE A 99 11.35 -16.30 -4.91
C PHE A 99 12.82 -15.89 -4.91
N LEU A 100 13.37 -15.51 -3.75
CA LEU A 100 14.76 -15.08 -3.63
C LEU A 100 15.68 -16.20 -3.14
N LYS A 101 15.13 -17.40 -2.85
CA LYS A 101 15.85 -18.57 -2.33
C LYS A 101 16.66 -18.25 -1.06
N GLU A 102 16.16 -17.34 -0.24
CA GLU A 102 16.79 -16.97 1.03
C GLU A 102 16.62 -18.10 2.06
N LYS A 103 17.66 -18.33 2.86
CA LYS A 103 17.58 -19.30 3.96
C LYS A 103 16.83 -18.70 5.14
N LEU A 104 15.93 -19.48 5.73
CA LEU A 104 15.25 -19.09 6.97
C LEU A 104 16.25 -19.14 8.13
N ASN A 105 16.55 -17.97 8.71
CA ASN A 105 17.34 -17.89 9.93
C ASN A 105 16.42 -18.06 11.14
N ARG A 106 16.93 -18.70 12.23
CA ARG A 106 16.20 -18.91 13.50
C ARG A 106 15.62 -17.61 14.09
N TYR A 107 16.33 -16.50 13.98
CA TYR A 107 15.84 -15.19 14.45
C TYR A 107 14.63 -14.71 13.65
N ARG A 108 14.65 -14.92 12.33
CA ARG A 108 13.54 -14.58 11.44
C ARG A 108 12.33 -15.49 11.68
N ALA A 109 12.57 -16.79 11.93
CA ALA A 109 11.52 -17.73 12.33
C ALA A 109 10.86 -17.31 13.64
N LEU A 110 11.66 -16.94 14.65
CA LEU A 110 11.15 -16.46 15.94
C LEU A 110 10.34 -15.17 15.77
N SER A 111 10.81 -14.21 14.98
CA SER A 111 10.06 -12.97 14.69
C SER A 111 8.72 -13.24 14.03
N ILE A 112 8.65 -14.21 13.12
CA ILE A 112 7.39 -14.64 12.48
C ILE A 112 6.44 -15.22 13.53
N VAL A 113 6.90 -16.11 14.38
CA VAL A 113 6.08 -16.74 15.44
C VAL A 113 5.57 -15.68 16.41
N LEU A 114 6.44 -14.80 16.90
CA LEU A 114 6.06 -13.73 17.82
C LEU A 114 5.07 -12.74 17.19
N GLY A 115 5.31 -12.36 15.94
CA GLY A 115 4.38 -11.49 15.19
C GLY A 115 3.01 -12.12 15.01
N PHE A 116 2.95 -13.40 14.62
CA PHE A 116 1.70 -14.14 14.47
C PHE A 116 0.95 -14.29 15.78
N THR A 117 1.67 -14.59 16.87
CA THR A 117 1.10 -14.66 18.22
C THR A 117 0.50 -13.32 18.65
N GLY A 118 1.21 -12.21 18.39
CA GLY A 118 0.70 -10.86 18.67
C GLY A 118 -0.60 -10.55 17.93
N ILE A 119 -0.72 -10.95 16.67
CA ILE A 119 -1.93 -10.76 15.86
C ILE A 119 -3.10 -11.56 16.45
N ILE A 120 -2.89 -12.82 16.82
CA ILE A 120 -3.93 -13.65 17.45
C ILE A 120 -4.42 -13.01 18.76
N ILE A 121 -3.52 -12.45 19.56
CA ILE A 121 -3.88 -11.76 20.82
C ILE A 121 -4.73 -10.52 20.54
N ILE A 122 -4.42 -9.74 19.50
CA ILE A 122 -5.14 -8.51 19.15
C ILE A 122 -6.51 -8.84 18.54
N LEU A 123 -6.55 -9.72 17.53
CA LEU A 123 -7.78 -10.04 16.81
C LEU A 123 -8.75 -10.91 17.63
N ARG A 124 -8.28 -11.61 18.66
CA ARG A 124 -9.08 -12.49 19.55
C ARG A 124 -10.10 -13.34 18.77
N PRO A 125 -9.68 -14.13 17.77
CA PRO A 125 -10.59 -14.92 16.95
C PRO A 125 -11.40 -15.86 17.85
N GLY A 126 -12.72 -15.92 17.64
CA GLY A 126 -13.65 -16.70 18.45
C GLY A 126 -14.40 -15.90 19.51
N PHE A 127 -13.96 -14.70 19.87
CA PHE A 127 -14.68 -13.81 20.81
C PHE A 127 -15.48 -12.71 20.07
N GLN A 128 -15.16 -12.45 18.83
CA GLN A 128 -15.86 -11.47 17.99
C GLN A 128 -16.09 -12.05 16.58
N ILE A 129 -17.15 -11.58 15.93
CA ILE A 129 -17.42 -11.91 14.52
C ILE A 129 -16.37 -11.22 13.66
N ILE A 130 -15.57 -12.01 12.93
CA ILE A 130 -14.58 -11.47 12.01
C ILE A 130 -15.31 -10.77 10.87
N GLN A 131 -15.13 -9.46 10.75
CA GLN A 131 -15.71 -8.69 9.66
C GLN A 131 -15.07 -9.06 8.30
N PRO A 132 -15.84 -9.15 7.21
CA PRO A 132 -15.30 -9.46 5.88
C PRO A 132 -14.16 -8.51 5.45
N ALA A 133 -14.19 -7.24 5.90
CA ALA A 133 -13.14 -6.27 5.65
C ALA A 133 -11.76 -6.71 6.18
N ALA A 134 -11.71 -7.53 7.25
CA ALA A 134 -10.45 -8.06 7.77
C ALA A 134 -9.72 -8.96 6.77
N PHE A 135 -10.46 -9.78 5.99
CA PHE A 135 -9.87 -10.60 4.93
C PHE A 135 -9.32 -9.76 3.78
N ILE A 136 -9.97 -8.64 3.48
CA ILE A 136 -9.49 -7.68 2.47
C ILE A 136 -8.17 -7.04 2.93
N VAL A 137 -8.05 -6.65 4.21
CA VAL A 137 -6.80 -6.12 4.77
C VAL A 137 -5.71 -7.20 4.82
N LEU A 138 -6.06 -8.44 5.14
CA LEU A 138 -5.11 -9.56 5.11
C LEU A 138 -4.57 -9.80 3.69
N PHE A 139 -5.44 -9.76 2.69
CA PHE A 139 -5.03 -9.80 1.28
C PHE A 139 -4.17 -8.58 0.90
N ALA A 140 -4.51 -7.39 1.39
CA ALA A 140 -3.73 -6.18 1.19
C ALA A 140 -2.31 -6.33 1.78
N SER A 141 -2.17 -6.91 2.98
CA SER A 141 -0.86 -7.16 3.59
C SER A 141 0.00 -8.13 2.77
N PHE A 142 -0.61 -9.16 2.16
CA PHE A 142 0.07 -10.06 1.22
C PHE A 142 0.52 -9.33 -0.05
N CYS A 143 -0.31 -8.44 -0.60
CA CYS A 143 0.06 -7.58 -1.74
C CYS A 143 1.23 -6.66 -1.41
N PHE A 144 1.25 -6.04 -0.22
CA PHE A 144 2.37 -5.23 0.24
C PHE A 144 3.65 -6.06 0.39
N ALA A 145 3.56 -7.25 0.99
CA ALA A 145 4.69 -8.16 1.11
C ALA A 145 5.27 -8.54 -0.26
N SER A 146 4.40 -8.87 -1.23
CA SER A 146 4.80 -9.16 -2.61
C SER A 146 5.52 -7.95 -3.22
N THR A 147 4.96 -6.75 -3.02
CA THR A 147 5.56 -5.50 -3.49
C THR A 147 6.94 -5.24 -2.88
N TYR A 148 7.15 -5.54 -1.60
CA TYR A 148 8.46 -5.41 -0.94
C TYR A 148 9.49 -6.35 -1.56
N VAL A 149 9.12 -7.59 -1.87
CA VAL A 149 10.02 -8.56 -2.54
C VAL A 149 10.38 -8.10 -3.95
N PHE A 150 9.39 -7.64 -4.74
CA PHE A 150 9.65 -7.06 -6.07
C PHE A 150 10.54 -5.81 -5.98
N THR A 151 10.26 -4.91 -5.02
CA THR A 151 11.05 -3.70 -4.82
C THR A 151 12.50 -4.04 -4.48
N ARG A 152 12.72 -5.01 -3.60
CA ARG A 152 14.07 -5.49 -3.26
C ARG A 152 14.81 -6.04 -4.48
N TYR A 153 14.13 -6.81 -5.32
CA TYR A 153 14.71 -7.31 -6.56
C TYR A 153 15.06 -6.16 -7.53
N MET A 154 14.14 -5.22 -7.71
CA MET A 154 14.31 -4.10 -8.64
C MET A 154 15.35 -3.08 -8.15
N SER A 155 15.53 -2.91 -6.85
CA SER A 155 16.49 -1.94 -6.28
C SER A 155 17.95 -2.24 -6.61
N ALA A 156 18.25 -3.41 -7.17
CA ALA A 156 19.58 -3.73 -7.70
C ALA A 156 19.91 -2.95 -9.01
N THR A 157 18.88 -2.53 -9.76
CA THR A 157 19.04 -1.91 -11.09
C THR A 157 18.26 -0.60 -11.23
N GLU A 158 17.25 -0.37 -10.40
CA GLU A 158 16.37 0.79 -10.47
C GLU A 158 16.58 1.73 -9.27
N SER A 159 16.55 3.04 -9.54
CA SER A 159 16.61 4.02 -8.46
C SER A 159 15.29 4.09 -7.68
N PRO A 160 15.31 4.48 -6.40
CA PRO A 160 14.07 4.70 -5.63
C PRO A 160 13.12 5.68 -6.33
N LEU A 161 13.65 6.73 -6.94
CA LEU A 161 12.86 7.73 -7.68
C LEU A 161 12.14 7.09 -8.88
N THR A 162 12.82 6.19 -9.62
CA THR A 162 12.22 5.43 -10.73
C THR A 162 11.07 4.56 -10.24
N ILE A 163 11.29 3.83 -9.14
CA ILE A 163 10.29 2.91 -8.57
C ILE A 163 9.03 3.69 -8.15
N ILE A 164 9.20 4.82 -7.46
CA ILE A 164 8.06 5.64 -7.00
C ILE A 164 7.37 6.34 -8.17
N PHE A 165 8.12 6.81 -9.18
CA PHE A 165 7.54 7.43 -10.37
C PHE A 165 6.61 6.45 -11.11
N TYR A 166 7.12 5.25 -11.46
CA TYR A 166 6.30 4.24 -12.13
C TYR A 166 5.16 3.69 -11.27
N MET A 167 5.32 3.70 -9.95
CA MET A 167 4.24 3.33 -9.03
C MET A 167 3.04 4.24 -9.24
N ASN A 168 3.23 5.54 -9.14
CA ASN A 168 2.15 6.50 -9.27
C ASN A 168 1.65 6.60 -10.72
N LEU A 169 2.54 6.47 -11.71
CA LEU A 169 2.18 6.48 -13.13
C LEU A 169 1.23 5.33 -13.50
N VAL A 170 1.40 4.15 -12.91
CA VAL A 170 0.53 2.98 -13.15
C VAL A 170 -0.73 3.06 -12.30
N GLN A 171 -0.63 3.50 -11.05
CA GLN A 171 -1.78 3.56 -10.14
C GLN A 171 -2.78 4.65 -10.48
N LEU A 172 -2.32 5.76 -11.07
CA LEU A 172 -3.18 6.87 -11.45
C LEU A 172 -4.29 6.43 -12.43
N PRO A 173 -4.00 5.83 -13.61
CA PRO A 173 -5.05 5.36 -14.51
C PRO A 173 -5.90 4.24 -13.91
N LEU A 174 -5.30 3.32 -13.13
CA LEU A 174 -6.06 2.25 -12.45
C LEU A 174 -7.07 2.84 -11.45
N GLY A 175 -6.62 3.78 -10.63
CA GLY A 175 -7.48 4.48 -9.67
C GLY A 175 -8.58 5.28 -10.35
N PHE A 176 -8.25 6.01 -11.42
CA PHE A 176 -9.22 6.77 -12.20
C PHE A 176 -10.31 5.88 -12.79
N ILE A 177 -9.93 4.83 -13.52
CA ILE A 177 -10.89 3.91 -14.15
C ILE A 177 -11.77 3.22 -13.10
N ALA A 178 -11.18 2.73 -12.02
CA ALA A 178 -11.93 2.06 -10.96
C ALA A 178 -12.87 3.02 -10.19
N SER A 179 -12.51 4.30 -10.08
CA SER A 179 -13.34 5.31 -9.40
C SER A 179 -14.55 5.76 -10.19
N LEU A 180 -14.57 5.56 -11.52
CA LEU A 180 -15.70 5.99 -12.38
C LEU A 180 -17.02 5.31 -12.03
N TYR A 181 -16.96 4.11 -11.41
CA TYR A 181 -18.16 3.37 -11.02
C TYR A 181 -19.02 4.12 -9.98
N ASN A 182 -18.39 4.85 -9.06
CA ASN A 182 -19.08 5.63 -8.03
C ASN A 182 -18.27 6.89 -7.70
N TRP A 183 -18.26 7.84 -8.65
CA TRP A 183 -17.51 9.07 -8.50
C TRP A 183 -18.26 10.07 -7.63
N ALA A 184 -17.64 10.56 -6.56
CA ALA A 184 -18.11 11.65 -5.71
C ALA A 184 -17.14 12.85 -5.80
N LEU A 185 -17.68 14.06 -5.69
CA LEU A 185 -16.86 15.26 -5.60
C LEU A 185 -16.51 15.52 -4.13
N PRO A 186 -15.22 15.65 -3.77
CA PRO A 186 -14.84 15.96 -2.41
C PRO A 186 -15.31 17.37 -2.01
N SER A 187 -15.78 17.51 -0.77
CA SER A 187 -16.08 18.81 -0.19
C SER A 187 -14.81 19.65 0.01
N LEU A 188 -14.96 20.97 0.18
CA LEU A 188 -13.80 21.83 0.46
C LEU A 188 -13.10 21.48 1.77
N GLU A 189 -13.81 20.92 2.73
CA GLU A 189 -13.28 20.47 4.02
C GLU A 189 -12.38 19.23 3.89
N SER A 190 -12.55 18.45 2.83
CA SER A 190 -11.75 17.24 2.54
C SER A 190 -10.39 17.52 1.92
N TRP A 191 -10.13 18.73 1.40
CA TRP A 191 -8.87 19.07 0.73
C TRP A 191 -7.62 18.92 1.61
N PRO A 192 -7.59 19.35 2.89
CA PRO A 192 -6.44 19.12 3.76
C PRO A 192 -6.13 17.64 3.96
N TRP A 193 -7.19 16.80 4.07
CA TRP A 193 -7.04 15.36 4.20
C TRP A 193 -6.53 14.69 2.92
N LEU A 194 -6.97 15.17 1.75
CA LEU A 194 -6.42 14.73 0.46
C LEU A 194 -4.93 15.07 0.33
N ALA A 195 -4.53 16.26 0.75
CA ALA A 195 -3.11 16.64 0.77
C ALA A 195 -2.30 15.73 1.72
N LEU A 196 -2.82 15.47 2.94
CA LEU A 196 -2.18 14.59 3.90
C LEU A 196 -2.10 13.13 3.41
N LEU A 197 -3.11 12.67 2.67
CA LEU A 197 -3.12 11.32 2.07
C LEU A 197 -2.04 11.17 0.98
N GLY A 198 -1.72 12.26 0.25
CA GLY A 198 -0.77 12.29 -0.86
C GLY A 198 0.69 12.52 -0.44
N LEU A 199 0.94 12.95 0.79
CA LEU A 199 2.28 13.19 1.36
C LEU A 199 2.83 11.94 2.05
#